data_efda0b72bd7bdc79484e26fdc31e1848
#
_entry.id   efda0b72bd7bdc79484e26fdc31e1848
#
_cell.length_a   1.000
_cell.length_b   1.000
_cell.length_c   1.000
_cell.angle_alpha   90.00
_cell.angle_beta   90.00
_cell.angle_gamma   90.00
#
_symmetry.space_group_name_H-M   'P 1'
#
loop_
_entity.id
_entity.type
_entity.pdbx_description
1 polymer ?
#
loop_
_entity_poly.entity_id
_entity_poly.type
_entity_poly.pdbx_seq_one_letter_code
_entity_poly.pdbx_strand_id
1 'polypeptide(L)'
;DIYMNYYSYELESMHYEEVDPMTFYRDVFPDGELAPHREKDDYKTGEYSAIAMCVSNNLNPNEKHQIKRYTITDDFDNLDYILNSEDFCFMSPISYAGKNRTSNNARYLYALCIEIDNLKVNNKRIFKPEHETHRITYNKSEKCYIEHEYVGLHSLFENFGVYYPKPTYIVASGNGVHLYYIFEKAIPLYKNIAKTLEIYKRRLTKMLWNKKVTMSYKESDIQYESLYQGFRIPGTLTKVGLKTKNKRDDRATAHKIGDKVSIEYMNSFVAEKYKMSVIYKSNLTKAQAKDLYPEWYQRRVVEGKEKKRWYCKENLYTWWLNRITEETQVGHRYYCLM
;
A
#
# COMPACT_ATOMS: atom_id res chain seq x y z
N ASP A 1 16.35 -13.88 -26.74
CA ASP A 1 16.43 -13.68 -25.30
C ASP A 1 15.17 -12.93 -24.87
N ILE A 2 14.26 -13.64 -24.21
CA ILE A 2 13.03 -13.11 -23.66
C ILE A 2 13.45 -12.22 -22.47
N TYR A 3 13.29 -10.91 -22.58
CA TYR A 3 13.49 -9.98 -21.46
C TYR A 3 12.32 -10.17 -20.49
N MET A 4 12.43 -11.17 -19.66
CA MET A 4 11.53 -11.42 -18.54
C MET A 4 11.93 -10.55 -17.36
N ASN A 5 10.95 -10.02 -16.64
CA ASN A 5 11.20 -9.31 -15.39
C ASN A 5 12.01 -10.22 -14.46
N TYR A 6 13.21 -9.77 -14.07
CA TYR A 6 14.17 -10.58 -13.31
C TYR A 6 13.54 -11.17 -12.04
N TYR A 7 12.81 -10.36 -11.27
CA TYR A 7 12.19 -10.83 -10.03
C TYR A 7 11.02 -11.78 -10.27
N SER A 8 10.30 -11.64 -11.39
CA SER A 8 9.31 -12.61 -11.81
C SER A 8 9.95 -13.97 -12.05
N TYR A 9 11.06 -13.98 -12.78
CA TYR A 9 11.82 -15.21 -13.02
C TYR A 9 12.33 -15.86 -11.73
N GLU A 10 12.87 -15.06 -10.77
CA GLU A 10 13.30 -15.59 -9.47
C GLU A 10 12.12 -16.22 -8.71
N LEU A 11 10.96 -15.57 -8.68
CA LEU A 11 9.76 -16.09 -7.98
C LEU A 11 9.25 -17.38 -8.62
N GLU A 12 9.22 -17.46 -9.95
CA GLU A 12 8.83 -18.66 -10.67
C GLU A 12 9.83 -19.81 -10.41
N SER A 13 11.13 -19.51 -10.36
CA SER A 13 12.16 -20.51 -10.02
C SER A 13 12.03 -21.07 -8.59
N MET A 14 11.37 -20.31 -7.70
CA MET A 14 11.00 -20.73 -6.36
C MET A 14 9.60 -21.38 -6.29
N HIS A 15 9.01 -21.73 -7.44
CA HIS A 15 7.68 -22.35 -7.57
C HIS A 15 6.50 -21.46 -7.17
N TYR A 16 6.68 -20.15 -7.22
CA TYR A 16 5.58 -19.18 -7.09
C TYR A 16 5.16 -18.70 -8.46
N GLU A 17 4.14 -19.34 -9.01
CA GLU A 17 3.62 -19.01 -10.34
C GLU A 17 3.00 -17.62 -10.40
N GLU A 18 3.00 -17.03 -11.58
CA GLU A 18 2.31 -15.77 -11.85
C GLU A 18 0.80 -15.96 -11.70
N VAL A 19 0.16 -15.02 -11.03
CA VAL A 19 -1.28 -14.96 -10.85
C VAL A 19 -1.85 -13.89 -11.77
N ASP A 20 -2.95 -14.22 -12.43
CA ASP A 20 -3.70 -13.26 -13.26
C ASP A 20 -4.02 -11.97 -12.50
N PRO A 21 -3.84 -10.78 -13.11
CA PRO A 21 -4.08 -9.50 -12.48
C PRO A 21 -5.49 -9.30 -11.92
N MET A 22 -6.50 -9.82 -12.59
CA MET A 22 -7.89 -9.73 -12.11
C MET A 22 -8.09 -10.57 -10.85
N THR A 23 -7.52 -11.77 -10.81
CA THR A 23 -7.50 -12.64 -9.63
C THR A 23 -6.76 -11.99 -8.46
N PHE A 24 -5.59 -11.38 -8.73
CA PHE A 24 -4.85 -10.61 -7.72
C PHE A 24 -5.71 -9.48 -7.13
N TYR A 25 -6.35 -8.67 -7.98
CA TYR A 25 -7.17 -7.58 -7.48
C TYR A 25 -8.47 -8.05 -6.82
N ARG A 26 -9.01 -9.20 -7.18
CA ARG A 26 -10.15 -9.80 -6.47
C ARG A 26 -9.77 -10.30 -5.08
N ASP A 27 -8.53 -10.73 -4.89
CA ASP A 27 -8.01 -11.01 -3.54
C ASP A 27 -7.82 -9.72 -2.71
N VAL A 28 -7.36 -8.62 -3.34
CA VAL A 28 -7.21 -7.31 -2.70
C VAL A 28 -8.57 -6.69 -2.38
N PHE A 29 -9.49 -6.68 -3.34
CA PHE A 29 -10.85 -6.14 -3.22
C PHE A 29 -11.86 -7.27 -3.40
N PRO A 30 -12.25 -7.97 -2.32
CA PRO A 30 -13.23 -9.04 -2.39
C PRO A 30 -14.56 -8.57 -2.99
N ASP A 31 -15.34 -9.50 -3.52
CA ASP A 31 -16.66 -9.22 -4.11
C ASP A 31 -17.54 -8.43 -3.15
N GLY A 32 -18.14 -7.37 -3.64
CA GLY A 32 -19.05 -6.49 -2.90
C GLY A 32 -18.37 -5.45 -2.00
N GLU A 33 -17.04 -5.41 -1.94
CA GLU A 33 -16.30 -4.40 -1.14
C GLU A 33 -16.22 -3.02 -1.83
N LEU A 34 -16.16 -3.00 -3.15
CA LEU A 34 -16.19 -1.75 -3.92
C LEU A 34 -17.61 -1.45 -4.38
N ALA A 35 -17.88 -0.19 -4.72
CA ALA A 35 -19.13 0.24 -5.33
C ALA A 35 -19.42 -0.60 -6.59
N PRO A 36 -20.62 -1.17 -6.75
CA PRO A 36 -20.90 -2.12 -7.83
C PRO A 36 -20.86 -1.46 -9.20
N HIS A 37 -21.39 -0.25 -9.31
CA HIS A 37 -21.39 0.55 -10.52
C HIS A 37 -21.44 2.02 -10.14
N ARG A 38 -20.84 2.91 -10.93
CA ARG A 38 -20.77 4.31 -10.53
C ARG A 38 -21.60 5.21 -11.41
N GLU A 39 -22.77 5.56 -10.92
CA GLU A 39 -23.51 6.73 -11.36
C GLU A 39 -22.95 8.01 -10.71
N LYS A 40 -23.29 9.17 -11.27
CA LYS A 40 -22.71 10.47 -10.89
C LYS A 40 -22.83 10.83 -9.40
N ASP A 41 -23.76 10.25 -8.67
CA ASP A 41 -24.08 10.60 -7.28
C ASP A 41 -23.87 9.50 -6.24
N ASP A 42 -23.38 8.31 -6.63
CA ASP A 42 -23.26 7.10 -5.78
C ASP A 42 -22.31 7.28 -4.60
N TYR A 43 -21.36 8.21 -4.69
CA TYR A 43 -20.45 8.51 -3.58
C TYR A 43 -21.15 9.08 -2.33
N LYS A 44 -22.44 9.45 -2.43
CA LYS A 44 -23.26 9.91 -1.30
C LYS A 44 -23.84 8.76 -0.49
N THR A 45 -23.92 7.58 -1.05
CA THR A 45 -24.57 6.40 -0.45
C THR A 45 -23.69 5.62 0.53
N GLY A 46 -22.42 5.96 0.65
CA GLY A 46 -21.45 5.24 1.51
C GLY A 46 -20.71 4.12 0.79
N GLU A 47 -20.92 3.96 -0.48
CA GLU A 47 -20.17 3.05 -1.34
C GLU A 47 -18.91 3.74 -1.88
N TYR A 48 -17.81 3.01 -1.93
CA TYR A 48 -16.50 3.56 -2.24
C TYR A 48 -15.81 2.75 -3.34
N SER A 49 -14.97 3.41 -4.13
CA SER A 49 -14.27 2.80 -5.26
C SER A 49 -12.77 3.00 -5.12
N ALA A 50 -11.98 2.09 -5.68
CA ALA A 50 -10.55 2.33 -5.83
C ALA A 50 -10.29 3.33 -6.98
N ILE A 51 -9.08 3.89 -7.05
CA ILE A 51 -8.69 4.85 -8.07
C ILE A 51 -7.35 4.45 -8.65
N ALA A 52 -7.34 4.12 -9.93
CA ALA A 52 -6.14 3.92 -10.71
C ALA A 52 -5.72 5.23 -11.39
N MET A 53 -4.42 5.40 -11.52
CA MET A 53 -3.79 6.53 -12.20
C MET A 53 -2.95 6.00 -13.35
N CYS A 54 -3.14 6.55 -14.54
CA CYS A 54 -2.34 6.23 -15.71
C CYS A 54 -1.68 7.50 -16.23
N VAL A 55 -0.36 7.47 -16.32
CA VAL A 55 0.45 8.56 -16.86
C VAL A 55 0.83 8.21 -18.29
N SER A 56 0.47 9.08 -19.23
CA SER A 56 0.76 8.83 -20.65
C SER A 56 2.26 8.63 -20.86
N ASN A 57 2.59 7.58 -21.62
CA ASN A 57 3.95 7.30 -22.05
C ASN A 57 4.30 8.12 -23.29
N ASN A 58 4.45 9.44 -23.13
CA ASN A 58 4.89 10.30 -24.22
C ASN A 58 6.39 10.08 -24.46
N LEU A 59 6.73 9.53 -25.62
CA LEU A 59 8.11 9.38 -26.07
C LEU A 59 8.75 10.72 -26.44
N ASN A 60 7.94 11.77 -26.60
CA ASN A 60 8.41 13.12 -26.88
C ASN A 60 8.73 13.85 -25.57
N PRO A 61 9.99 14.16 -25.26
CA PRO A 61 10.39 14.84 -24.02
C PRO A 61 9.82 16.25 -23.88
N ASN A 62 9.32 16.85 -24.95
CA ASN A 62 8.74 18.20 -24.97
C ASN A 62 7.23 18.21 -24.70
N GLU A 63 6.57 17.06 -24.67
CA GLU A 63 5.16 16.97 -24.35
C GLU A 63 4.94 16.71 -22.88
N LYS A 64 3.96 17.44 -22.30
CA LYS A 64 3.56 17.21 -20.90
C LYS A 64 2.86 15.84 -20.79
N HIS A 65 3.30 15.04 -19.82
CA HIS A 65 2.61 13.80 -19.48
C HIS A 65 1.16 14.09 -19.07
N GLN A 66 0.21 13.42 -19.71
CA GLN A 66 -1.19 13.48 -19.32
C GLN A 66 -1.44 12.45 -18.23
N ILE A 67 -2.15 12.85 -17.19
CA ILE A 67 -2.55 11.97 -16.10
C ILE A 67 -4.04 11.70 -16.23
N LYS A 68 -4.39 10.44 -16.46
CA LYS A 68 -5.77 9.97 -16.48
C LYS A 68 -6.09 9.25 -15.17
N ARG A 69 -7.30 9.46 -14.67
CA ARG A 69 -7.82 8.80 -13.48
C ARG A 69 -8.96 7.88 -13.86
N TYR A 70 -8.89 6.66 -13.40
CA TYR A 70 -9.93 5.67 -13.61
C TYR A 70 -10.51 5.26 -12.25
N THR A 71 -11.82 5.31 -12.13
CA THR A 71 -12.53 4.76 -10.99
C THR A 71 -12.63 3.26 -11.18
N ILE A 72 -12.18 2.50 -10.19
CA ILE A 72 -12.28 1.03 -10.19
C ILE A 72 -13.44 0.64 -9.29
N THR A 73 -14.46 0.10 -9.92
CA THR A 73 -15.69 -0.43 -9.30
C THR A 73 -15.62 -1.94 -9.16
N ASP A 74 -16.60 -2.54 -8.52
CA ASP A 74 -16.57 -3.96 -8.19
C ASP A 74 -16.61 -4.88 -9.43
N ASP A 75 -17.11 -4.38 -10.57
CA ASP A 75 -17.09 -5.07 -11.86
C ASP A 75 -15.71 -5.13 -12.53
N PHE A 76 -14.75 -4.29 -12.12
CA PHE A 76 -13.40 -4.18 -12.67
C PHE A 76 -13.31 -3.76 -14.15
N ASP A 77 -14.37 -3.24 -14.77
CA ASP A 77 -14.38 -2.86 -16.19
C ASP A 77 -13.24 -1.92 -16.57
N ASN A 78 -13.00 -0.87 -15.77
CA ASN A 78 -11.90 0.05 -16.03
C ASN A 78 -10.52 -0.57 -15.80
N LEU A 79 -10.42 -1.58 -14.92
CA LEU A 79 -9.17 -2.30 -14.70
C LEU A 79 -8.80 -3.11 -15.94
N ASP A 80 -9.76 -3.83 -16.53
CA ASP A 80 -9.55 -4.56 -17.79
C ASP A 80 -9.06 -3.64 -18.91
N TYR A 81 -9.68 -2.45 -19.04
CA TYR A 81 -9.20 -1.43 -20.00
C TYR A 81 -7.74 -1.01 -19.71
N ILE A 82 -7.37 -0.79 -18.45
CA ILE A 82 -6.03 -0.37 -18.03
C ILE A 82 -4.97 -1.43 -18.34
N LEU A 83 -5.28 -2.71 -18.18
CA LEU A 83 -4.37 -3.82 -18.46
C LEU A 83 -3.94 -3.87 -19.94
N ASN A 84 -4.76 -3.35 -20.83
CA ASN A 84 -4.46 -3.22 -22.25
C ASN A 84 -3.76 -1.88 -22.61
N SER A 85 -3.55 -1.01 -21.63
CA SER A 85 -2.88 0.29 -21.83
C SER A 85 -1.37 0.13 -21.95
N GLU A 86 -0.75 1.05 -22.71
CA GLU A 86 0.70 1.22 -22.78
C GLU A 86 1.22 2.32 -21.84
N ASP A 87 0.37 2.84 -20.97
CA ASP A 87 0.68 3.90 -20.02
C ASP A 87 1.37 3.39 -18.75
N PHE A 88 1.98 4.29 -18.01
CA PHE A 88 2.48 4.02 -16.67
C PHE A 88 1.32 4.02 -15.67
N CYS A 89 0.89 2.84 -15.25
CA CYS A 89 -0.30 2.69 -14.41
C CYS A 89 0.03 2.25 -12.99
N PHE A 90 -0.64 2.89 -12.01
CA PHE A 90 -0.48 2.55 -10.60
C PHE A 90 -1.79 2.76 -9.83
N MET A 91 -1.96 2.00 -8.74
CA MET A 91 -3.12 2.05 -7.87
C MET A 91 -2.71 1.76 -6.42
N SER A 92 -3.36 2.42 -5.46
CA SER A 92 -3.23 2.07 -4.05
C SER A 92 -4.32 1.05 -3.66
N PRO A 93 -4.04 0.11 -2.74
CA PRO A 93 -5.04 -0.84 -2.25
C PRO A 93 -6.00 -0.17 -1.25
N ILE A 94 -6.63 0.92 -1.68
CA ILE A 94 -7.48 1.81 -0.87
C ILE A 94 -8.74 2.15 -1.64
N SER A 95 -9.89 2.15 -0.97
CA SER A 95 -11.12 2.73 -1.50
C SER A 95 -11.28 4.19 -1.07
N TYR A 96 -11.89 5.00 -1.94
CA TYR A 96 -12.02 6.44 -1.79
C TYR A 96 -13.47 6.90 -1.94
N ALA A 97 -13.86 7.90 -1.14
CA ALA A 97 -15.08 8.65 -1.38
C ALA A 97 -14.81 9.67 -2.50
N GLY A 98 -15.62 9.60 -3.55
CA GLY A 98 -15.47 10.51 -4.69
C GLY A 98 -14.34 10.10 -5.65
N LYS A 99 -13.97 11.02 -6.55
CA LYS A 99 -13.05 10.75 -7.68
C LYS A 99 -11.59 11.16 -7.41
N ASN A 100 -11.28 11.66 -6.21
CA ASN A 100 -9.96 12.17 -5.90
C ASN A 100 -9.21 11.25 -4.95
N ARG A 101 -8.02 10.82 -5.37
CA ARG A 101 -7.09 10.02 -4.57
C ARG A 101 -6.31 10.92 -3.61
N THR A 102 -6.96 11.30 -2.52
CA THR A 102 -6.36 12.08 -1.43
C THR A 102 -6.57 11.38 -0.08
N SER A 103 -5.72 11.66 0.89
CA SER A 103 -5.86 11.10 2.25
C SER A 103 -7.21 11.44 2.90
N ASN A 104 -7.77 12.63 2.61
CA ASN A 104 -9.07 13.03 3.13
C ASN A 104 -10.23 12.22 2.54
N ASN A 105 -10.07 11.71 1.33
CA ASN A 105 -11.09 10.90 0.65
C ASN A 105 -10.90 9.40 0.87
N ALA A 106 -9.76 8.96 1.39
CA ALA A 106 -9.51 7.56 1.69
C ALA A 106 -10.47 7.04 2.76
N ARG A 107 -11.01 5.83 2.56
CA ARG A 107 -12.00 5.21 3.45
C ARG A 107 -11.55 3.92 4.04
N TYR A 108 -11.10 2.97 3.23
CA TYR A 108 -10.66 1.65 3.68
C TYR A 108 -9.33 1.28 3.04
N LEU A 109 -8.46 0.67 3.84
CA LEU A 109 -7.22 0.03 3.41
C LEU A 109 -7.45 -1.48 3.34
N TYR A 110 -7.18 -2.08 2.20
CA TYR A 110 -7.36 -3.52 1.97
C TYR A 110 -6.05 -4.29 2.12
N ALA A 111 -4.93 -3.65 1.81
CA ALA A 111 -3.61 -4.22 2.00
C ALA A 111 -2.60 -3.17 2.45
N LEU A 112 -1.68 -3.56 3.33
CA LEU A 112 -0.46 -2.79 3.55
C LEU A 112 0.53 -3.17 2.46
N CYS A 113 1.06 -2.19 1.75
CA CYS A 113 2.01 -2.44 0.69
C CYS A 113 3.33 -1.73 0.96
N ILE A 114 4.44 -2.42 0.72
CA ILE A 114 5.81 -1.90 0.89
C ILE A 114 6.58 -2.16 -0.39
N GLU A 115 7.16 -1.11 -0.96
CA GLU A 115 8.08 -1.21 -2.08
C GLU A 115 9.51 -1.39 -1.58
N ILE A 116 10.24 -2.29 -2.20
CA ILE A 116 11.68 -2.48 -1.96
C ILE A 116 12.38 -2.43 -3.31
N ASP A 117 13.01 -1.29 -3.56
CA ASP A 117 13.88 -1.11 -4.72
C ASP A 117 15.32 -1.54 -4.42
N ASN A 118 16.11 -1.77 -5.46
CA ASN A 118 17.52 -2.10 -5.37
C ASN A 118 17.82 -3.32 -4.47
N LEU A 119 17.03 -4.36 -4.58
CA LEU A 119 17.33 -5.62 -3.94
C LEU A 119 18.70 -6.14 -4.42
N LYS A 120 19.44 -6.74 -3.52
CA LYS A 120 20.63 -7.49 -3.88
C LYS A 120 20.24 -8.65 -4.77
N VAL A 121 21.03 -8.86 -5.80
CA VAL A 121 20.91 -10.01 -6.68
C VAL A 121 21.92 -11.04 -6.23
N ASN A 122 21.50 -12.28 -6.04
CA ASN A 122 22.43 -13.37 -5.82
C ASN A 122 23.38 -13.46 -7.00
N ASN A 123 24.67 -13.29 -6.74
CA ASN A 123 25.67 -13.29 -7.79
C ASN A 123 25.57 -14.58 -8.62
N LYS A 124 25.11 -14.38 -9.85
CA LYS A 124 25.34 -15.29 -10.97
C LYS A 124 25.21 -16.78 -10.65
N ARG A 125 24.08 -17.29 -10.49
CA ARG A 125 23.84 -18.60 -11.08
C ARG A 125 22.44 -19.01 -10.75
N ILE A 126 21.65 -18.93 -11.77
CA ILE A 126 20.62 -19.89 -12.08
C ILE A 126 20.51 -20.89 -10.92
N PHE A 127 19.54 -20.65 -10.06
CA PHE A 127 19.11 -21.66 -9.12
C PHE A 127 18.66 -22.86 -9.95
N LYS A 128 19.44 -23.92 -9.90
CA LYS A 128 18.92 -25.22 -10.29
C LYS A 128 18.10 -25.71 -9.12
N PRO A 129 16.88 -26.22 -9.35
CA PRO A 129 16.00 -26.74 -8.29
C PRO A 129 16.70 -27.75 -7.36
N GLU A 130 17.68 -28.42 -7.86
CA GLU A 130 18.53 -29.40 -7.14
C GLU A 130 19.37 -28.79 -6.01
N HIS A 131 19.49 -27.45 -5.95
CA HIS A 131 20.30 -26.71 -4.96
C HIS A 131 19.50 -25.97 -3.92
N GLU A 132 18.18 -25.98 -3.99
CA GLU A 132 17.29 -25.17 -3.11
C GLU A 132 17.33 -25.57 -1.62
N THR A 133 17.89 -26.74 -1.29
CA THR A 133 17.83 -27.26 0.09
C THR A 133 19.12 -27.14 0.87
N HIS A 134 20.24 -26.73 0.26
CA HIS A 134 21.53 -26.73 0.94
C HIS A 134 22.25 -25.38 0.85
N ARG A 135 22.38 -24.71 1.99
CA ARG A 135 23.28 -23.57 2.20
C ARG A 135 24.75 -23.92 2.00
N ILE A 136 25.09 -25.21 1.96
CA ILE A 136 26.44 -25.70 1.93
C ILE A 136 26.61 -26.56 0.69
N THR A 137 27.48 -26.10 -0.22
CA THR A 137 27.89 -26.93 -1.39
C THR A 137 29.32 -27.37 -1.23
N TYR A 138 29.60 -28.59 -1.66
CA TYR A 138 30.95 -29.11 -1.68
C TYR A 138 31.67 -28.69 -2.97
N ASN A 139 32.72 -27.89 -2.85
CA ASN A 139 33.58 -27.54 -3.97
C ASN A 139 34.62 -28.64 -4.20
N LYS A 140 34.44 -29.44 -5.25
CA LYS A 140 35.33 -30.56 -5.56
C LYS A 140 36.75 -30.14 -5.92
N SER A 141 36.94 -28.96 -6.52
CA SER A 141 38.26 -28.46 -6.91
C SER A 141 39.08 -27.97 -5.71
N GLU A 142 38.41 -27.37 -4.73
CA GLU A 142 39.06 -26.86 -3.52
C GLU A 142 38.95 -27.81 -2.33
N LYS A 143 38.24 -28.94 -2.51
CA LYS A 143 37.98 -29.93 -1.45
C LYS A 143 37.42 -29.33 -0.16
N CYS A 144 36.58 -28.30 -0.28
CA CYS A 144 35.97 -27.62 0.84
C CYS A 144 34.46 -27.49 0.67
N TYR A 145 33.77 -27.25 1.78
CA TYR A 145 32.36 -26.86 1.78
C TYR A 145 32.25 -25.35 1.72
N ILE A 146 31.44 -24.81 0.79
CA ILE A 146 31.18 -23.42 0.65
C ILE A 146 29.77 -23.14 1.21
N GLU A 147 29.71 -22.29 2.21
CA GLU A 147 28.46 -21.78 2.71
C GLU A 147 27.99 -20.58 1.82
N HIS A 148 26.77 -20.68 1.31
CA HIS A 148 26.17 -19.64 0.50
C HIS A 148 25.32 -18.73 1.38
N GLU A 149 25.64 -17.46 1.38
CA GLU A 149 24.80 -16.46 2.02
C GLU A 149 23.65 -16.05 1.08
N TYR A 150 22.43 -16.26 1.52
CA TYR A 150 21.26 -15.76 0.78
C TYR A 150 21.14 -14.25 0.90
N VAL A 151 20.95 -13.58 -0.24
CA VAL A 151 20.77 -12.12 -0.33
C VAL A 151 19.51 -11.77 -1.14
N GLY A 152 19.08 -10.53 -1.04
CA GLY A 152 17.94 -10.00 -1.81
C GLY A 152 16.66 -10.76 -1.51
N LEU A 153 15.98 -11.19 -2.57
CA LEU A 153 14.69 -11.87 -2.47
C LEU A 153 14.79 -13.17 -1.65
N HIS A 154 15.85 -13.95 -1.84
CA HIS A 154 16.06 -15.19 -1.07
C HIS A 154 16.23 -14.94 0.42
N SER A 155 16.92 -13.84 0.81
CA SER A 155 17.02 -13.47 2.22
C SER A 155 15.65 -13.08 2.81
N LEU A 156 14.77 -12.45 2.02
CA LEU A 156 13.39 -12.18 2.46
C LEU A 156 12.66 -13.49 2.74
N PHE A 157 12.69 -14.46 1.82
CA PHE A 157 12.00 -15.74 2.00
C PHE A 157 12.48 -16.51 3.22
N GLU A 158 13.79 -16.52 3.52
CA GLU A 158 14.31 -17.15 4.72
C GLU A 158 13.79 -16.54 6.02
N ASN A 159 13.43 -15.26 5.99
CA ASN A 159 13.06 -14.49 7.17
C ASN A 159 11.55 -14.20 7.27
N PHE A 160 10.78 -14.54 6.24
CA PHE A 160 9.32 -14.44 6.31
C PHE A 160 8.74 -15.38 7.36
N GLY A 161 7.90 -14.85 8.24
CA GLY A 161 7.33 -15.57 9.38
C GLY A 161 8.28 -15.74 10.57
N VAL A 162 9.53 -15.28 10.47
CA VAL A 162 10.54 -15.33 11.54
C VAL A 162 10.87 -13.91 12.03
N TYR A 163 11.43 -13.08 11.17
CA TYR A 163 11.78 -11.69 11.50
C TYR A 163 10.84 -10.67 10.89
N TYR A 164 10.17 -11.02 9.80
CA TYR A 164 9.19 -10.19 9.10
C TYR A 164 7.91 -10.97 8.89
N PRO A 165 6.75 -10.29 8.84
CA PRO A 165 5.52 -10.97 8.43
C PRO A 165 5.67 -11.48 6.99
N LYS A 166 5.08 -12.64 6.71
CA LYS A 166 5.01 -13.19 5.35
C LYS A 166 3.94 -12.44 4.57
N PRO A 167 4.25 -11.87 3.39
CA PRO A 167 3.25 -11.19 2.58
C PRO A 167 2.26 -12.17 1.93
N THR A 168 1.10 -11.68 1.55
CA THR A 168 0.12 -12.44 0.76
C THR A 168 0.61 -12.58 -0.68
N TYR A 169 1.10 -11.48 -1.25
CA TYR A 169 1.64 -11.43 -2.61
C TYR A 169 2.97 -10.68 -2.66
N ILE A 170 3.79 -11.04 -3.62
CA ILE A 170 4.89 -10.23 -4.11
C ILE A 170 4.58 -9.83 -5.54
N VAL A 171 4.64 -8.53 -5.82
CA VAL A 171 4.55 -7.98 -7.18
C VAL A 171 5.94 -7.62 -7.64
N ALA A 172 6.41 -8.27 -8.69
CA ALA A 172 7.66 -7.92 -9.37
C ALA A 172 7.40 -6.69 -10.26
N SER A 173 7.82 -5.50 -9.82
CA SER A 173 7.49 -4.21 -10.47
C SER A 173 8.47 -3.80 -11.57
N GLY A 174 9.53 -4.57 -11.78
CA GLY A 174 10.62 -4.33 -12.73
C GLY A 174 11.94 -4.01 -12.02
N ASN A 175 12.07 -2.88 -11.34
CA ASN A 175 13.30 -2.49 -10.62
C ASN A 175 13.37 -3.03 -9.18
N GLY A 176 12.28 -3.55 -8.67
CA GLY A 176 12.15 -4.04 -7.32
C GLY A 176 10.90 -4.88 -7.15
N VAL A 177 10.49 -5.04 -5.91
CA VAL A 177 9.28 -5.79 -5.57
C VAL A 177 8.38 -4.97 -4.64
N HIS A 178 7.07 -5.21 -4.75
CA HIS A 178 6.09 -4.71 -3.80
C HIS A 178 5.58 -5.88 -2.96
N LEU A 179 5.70 -5.79 -1.65
CA LEU A 179 5.16 -6.76 -0.70
C LEU A 179 3.75 -6.35 -0.33
N TYR A 180 2.75 -7.16 -0.69
CA TYR A 180 1.34 -6.94 -0.36
C TYR A 180 0.91 -7.81 0.81
N TYR A 181 0.56 -7.17 1.91
CA TYR A 181 -0.04 -7.79 3.09
C TYR A 181 -1.54 -7.53 3.05
N ILE A 182 -2.30 -8.42 2.41
CA ILE A 182 -3.76 -8.26 2.28
C ILE A 182 -4.41 -8.63 3.61
N PHE A 183 -5.19 -7.71 4.16
CA PHE A 183 -5.89 -7.95 5.42
C PHE A 183 -7.11 -8.85 5.23
N GLU A 184 -7.37 -9.71 6.21
CA GLU A 184 -8.59 -10.52 6.27
C GLU A 184 -9.85 -9.65 6.26
N LYS A 185 -9.76 -8.45 6.80
CA LYS A 185 -10.81 -7.45 6.84
C LYS A 185 -10.27 -6.07 6.53
N ALA A 186 -10.95 -5.35 5.64
CA ALA A 186 -10.59 -3.97 5.29
C ALA A 186 -10.54 -3.06 6.52
N ILE A 187 -9.50 -2.24 6.62
CA ILE A 187 -9.25 -1.36 7.77
C ILE A 187 -9.82 0.03 7.50
N PRO A 188 -10.70 0.57 8.36
CA PRO A 188 -11.22 1.92 8.19
C PRO A 188 -10.11 2.97 8.45
N LEU A 189 -9.94 3.88 7.51
CA LEU A 189 -8.88 4.90 7.54
C LEU A 189 -9.30 6.16 8.31
N TYR A 190 -9.74 5.99 9.56
CA TYR A 190 -9.87 7.13 10.47
C TYR A 190 -8.48 7.69 10.82
N LYS A 191 -8.38 8.99 11.08
CA LYS A 191 -7.09 9.68 11.30
C LYS A 191 -6.21 9.03 12.37
N ASN A 192 -6.80 8.60 13.48
CA ASN A 192 -6.09 7.92 14.55
C ASN A 192 -5.58 6.54 14.13
N ILE A 193 -6.36 5.79 13.36
CA ILE A 193 -5.98 4.47 12.83
C ILE A 193 -4.88 4.65 11.77
N ALA A 194 -5.09 5.53 10.79
CA ALA A 194 -4.12 5.81 9.74
C ALA A 194 -2.74 6.18 10.30
N LYS A 195 -2.71 6.96 11.39
CA LYS A 195 -1.45 7.32 12.07
C LYS A 195 -0.71 6.08 12.60
N THR A 196 -1.40 5.12 13.21
CA THR A 196 -0.74 3.89 13.69
C THR A 196 -0.28 2.99 12.54
N LEU A 197 -1.05 2.94 11.45
CA LEU A 197 -0.66 2.23 10.23
C LEU A 197 0.60 2.82 9.59
N GLU A 198 0.73 4.14 9.54
CA GLU A 198 1.93 4.82 9.01
C GLU A 198 3.16 4.54 9.88
N ILE A 199 3.02 4.58 11.20
CA ILE A 199 4.09 4.22 12.14
C ILE A 199 4.54 2.78 11.92
N TYR A 200 3.58 1.85 11.81
CA TYR A 200 3.85 0.44 11.55
C TYR A 200 4.55 0.26 10.19
N LYS A 201 3.98 0.82 9.12
CA LYS A 201 4.56 0.75 7.77
C LYS A 201 6.01 1.24 7.76
N ARG A 202 6.26 2.40 8.36
CA ARG A 202 7.62 2.95 8.47
C ARG A 202 8.57 2.00 9.21
N ARG A 203 8.11 1.40 10.30
CA ARG A 203 8.90 0.44 11.08
C ARG A 203 9.22 -0.82 10.27
N LEU A 204 8.23 -1.38 9.61
CA LEU A 204 8.40 -2.58 8.78
C LEU A 204 9.32 -2.31 7.59
N THR A 205 9.15 -1.18 6.92
CA THR A 205 10.06 -0.73 5.83
C THR A 205 11.51 -0.71 6.33
N LYS A 206 11.77 -0.09 7.49
CA LYS A 206 13.10 -0.04 8.07
C LYS A 206 13.70 -1.42 8.38
N MET A 207 12.87 -2.38 8.77
CA MET A 207 13.33 -3.76 9.05
C MET A 207 13.69 -4.50 7.77
N LEU A 208 12.94 -4.27 6.68
CA LEU A 208 13.15 -4.90 5.38
C LEU A 208 14.36 -4.34 4.63
N TRP A 209 14.70 -3.06 4.83
CA TRP A 209 15.88 -2.42 4.24
C TRP A 209 17.10 -2.70 5.10
N ASN A 210 17.85 -3.73 4.78
CA ASN A 210 19.04 -4.15 5.53
C ASN A 210 20.13 -4.71 4.61
N LYS A 211 21.31 -4.94 5.19
CA LYS A 211 22.51 -5.35 4.45
C LYS A 211 22.38 -6.66 3.65
N LYS A 212 21.43 -7.52 4.01
CA LYS A 212 21.19 -8.78 3.28
C LYS A 212 20.19 -8.62 2.15
N VAL A 213 19.26 -7.68 2.29
CA VAL A 213 18.14 -7.51 1.35
C VAL A 213 18.45 -6.49 0.27
N THR A 214 18.96 -5.31 0.64
CA THR A 214 19.12 -4.18 -0.27
C THR A 214 20.59 -3.83 -0.53
N MET A 215 20.87 -3.27 -1.71
CA MET A 215 22.21 -2.81 -2.09
C MET A 215 22.69 -1.67 -1.18
N SER A 216 21.80 -0.77 -0.80
CA SER A 216 22.05 0.28 0.18
C SER A 216 21.01 0.22 1.29
N TYR A 217 21.45 0.39 2.52
CA TYR A 217 20.61 0.28 3.73
C TYR A 217 20.89 1.39 4.74
N LYS A 218 21.58 2.46 4.32
CA LYS A 218 21.74 3.65 5.14
C LYS A 218 20.36 4.30 5.34
N GLU A 219 20.13 4.92 6.49
CA GLU A 219 18.86 5.58 6.81
C GLU A 219 18.44 6.60 5.74
N SER A 220 19.41 7.29 5.12
CA SER A 220 19.17 8.23 4.02
C SER A 220 18.64 7.59 2.74
N ASP A 221 18.87 6.30 2.56
CA ASP A 221 18.59 5.60 1.31
C ASP A 221 17.29 4.79 1.40
N ILE A 222 16.75 4.63 2.62
CA ILE A 222 15.49 3.95 2.85
C ILE A 222 14.33 4.77 2.30
N GLN A 223 13.58 4.20 1.39
CA GLN A 223 12.42 4.85 0.79
C GLN A 223 11.18 4.62 1.66
N TYR A 224 10.88 5.59 2.50
CA TYR A 224 9.68 5.60 3.31
C TYR A 224 8.51 6.19 2.52
N GLU A 225 7.62 5.35 2.10
CA GLU A 225 6.46 5.75 1.33
C GLU A 225 5.25 6.02 2.22
N SER A 226 4.42 6.97 1.79
CA SER A 226 3.13 7.23 2.41
C SER A 226 2.23 5.97 2.42
N LEU A 227 1.34 5.88 3.40
CA LEU A 227 0.28 4.87 3.42
C LEU A 227 -0.60 4.90 2.16
N TYR A 228 -0.74 6.08 1.56
CA TYR A 228 -1.59 6.35 0.37
C TYR A 228 -0.83 6.21 -0.95
N GLN A 229 0.40 5.71 -0.92
CA GLN A 229 1.21 5.50 -2.13
C GLN A 229 0.50 4.59 -3.12
N GLY A 230 0.64 4.91 -4.41
CA GLY A 230 0.19 4.04 -5.49
C GLY A 230 1.31 3.11 -5.95
N PHE A 231 0.97 1.86 -6.19
CA PHE A 231 1.89 0.81 -6.61
C PHE A 231 1.59 0.37 -8.03
N ARG A 232 2.60 -0.09 -8.74
CA ARG A 232 2.47 -0.59 -10.10
C ARG A 232 1.35 -1.63 -10.19
N ILE A 233 0.49 -1.47 -11.18
CA ILE A 233 -0.58 -2.44 -11.44
C ILE A 233 0.04 -3.67 -12.12
N PRO A 234 -0.06 -4.89 -11.54
CA PRO A 234 0.30 -6.12 -12.23
C PRO A 234 -0.36 -6.23 -13.59
N GLY A 235 0.33 -6.81 -14.56
CA GLY A 235 -0.12 -6.88 -15.96
C GLY A 235 0.19 -5.63 -16.79
N THR A 236 0.58 -4.50 -16.20
CA THR A 236 0.96 -3.29 -16.93
C THR A 236 2.48 -3.20 -17.14
N LEU A 237 2.90 -2.36 -18.08
CA LEU A 237 4.31 -2.23 -18.44
C LEU A 237 5.16 -1.69 -17.27
N THR A 238 6.34 -2.27 -17.07
CA THR A 238 7.35 -1.74 -16.14
C THR A 238 8.01 -0.49 -16.73
N LYS A 239 8.85 0.20 -15.93
CA LYS A 239 9.64 1.34 -16.43
C LYS A 239 10.59 0.91 -17.57
N VAL A 240 11.10 -0.31 -17.56
CA VAL A 240 11.94 -0.85 -18.62
C VAL A 240 11.10 -1.14 -19.86
N GLY A 241 9.96 -1.83 -19.70
CA GLY A 241 9.01 -2.10 -20.78
C GLY A 241 8.52 -0.84 -21.48
N LEU A 242 8.32 0.26 -20.75
CA LEU A 242 7.94 1.55 -21.35
C LEU A 242 9.03 2.16 -22.23
N LYS A 243 10.32 1.85 -21.99
CA LYS A 243 11.46 2.41 -22.72
C LYS A 243 11.91 1.54 -23.89
N THR A 244 11.51 0.29 -23.94
CA THR A 244 11.93 -0.66 -24.97
C THR A 244 10.95 -0.71 -26.14
N LYS A 245 11.47 -1.03 -27.35
CA LYS A 245 10.62 -1.20 -28.55
C LYS A 245 9.71 -2.44 -28.43
N ASN A 246 10.13 -3.46 -27.68
CA ASN A 246 9.36 -4.69 -27.42
C ASN A 246 8.64 -4.59 -26.08
N LYS A 247 7.65 -3.72 -26.00
CA LYS A 247 6.89 -3.40 -24.78
C LYS A 247 6.12 -4.59 -24.19
N ARG A 248 5.97 -5.69 -24.92
CA ARG A 248 5.12 -6.82 -24.53
C ARG A 248 5.73 -7.72 -23.45
N ASP A 249 7.05 -7.71 -23.30
CA ASP A 249 7.76 -8.74 -22.54
C ASP A 249 8.21 -8.31 -21.15
N ASP A 250 8.05 -7.02 -20.78
CA ASP A 250 8.43 -6.52 -19.47
C ASP A 250 7.25 -5.86 -18.76
N ARG A 251 6.41 -6.73 -18.18
CA ARG A 251 5.24 -6.35 -17.38
C ARG A 251 5.47 -6.66 -15.91
N ALA A 252 4.80 -5.90 -15.06
CA ALA A 252 4.73 -6.24 -13.64
C ALA A 252 3.88 -7.50 -13.46
N THR A 253 4.35 -8.42 -12.61
CA THR A 253 3.69 -9.70 -12.35
C THR A 253 3.38 -9.85 -10.86
N ALA A 254 2.26 -10.49 -10.53
CA ALA A 254 1.87 -10.78 -9.15
C ALA A 254 2.04 -12.27 -8.87
N HIS A 255 2.60 -12.60 -7.71
CA HIS A 255 2.85 -13.97 -7.27
C HIS A 255 2.30 -14.17 -5.87
N LYS A 256 1.46 -15.19 -5.68
CA LYS A 256 0.87 -15.50 -4.37
C LYS A 256 1.87 -16.25 -3.51
N ILE A 257 2.19 -15.68 -2.34
CA ILE A 257 3.22 -16.20 -1.45
C ILE A 257 2.61 -16.79 -0.19
N GLY A 258 1.54 -16.21 0.32
CA GLY A 258 0.93 -16.60 1.57
C GLY A 258 -0.57 -16.28 1.64
N ASP A 259 -1.12 -16.45 2.82
CA ASP A 259 -2.52 -16.16 3.11
C ASP A 259 -2.75 -14.68 3.45
N LYS A 260 -4.02 -14.28 3.53
CA LYS A 260 -4.40 -12.97 4.08
C LYS A 260 -3.95 -12.86 5.53
N VAL A 261 -3.63 -11.66 5.98
CA VAL A 261 -3.04 -11.40 7.29
C VAL A 261 -4.02 -10.75 8.26
N SER A 262 -3.92 -11.12 9.53
CA SER A 262 -4.62 -10.42 10.62
C SER A 262 -3.75 -9.29 11.18
N ILE A 263 -4.40 -8.34 11.88
CA ILE A 263 -3.69 -7.27 12.59
C ILE A 263 -2.79 -7.85 13.69
N GLU A 264 -3.26 -8.87 14.40
CA GLU A 264 -2.53 -9.56 15.47
C GLU A 264 -1.27 -10.22 14.94
N TYR A 265 -1.36 -10.91 13.80
CA TYR A 265 -0.21 -11.52 13.14
C TYR A 265 0.82 -10.45 12.78
N MET A 266 0.40 -9.40 12.09
CA MET A 266 1.31 -8.31 11.71
C MET A 266 1.98 -7.67 12.94
N ASN A 267 1.21 -7.39 13.99
CA ASN A 267 1.70 -6.78 15.22
C ASN A 267 2.68 -7.66 16.01
N SER A 268 2.69 -8.97 15.79
CA SER A 268 3.61 -9.88 16.47
C SER A 268 5.09 -9.66 16.10
N PHE A 269 5.37 -8.99 14.97
CA PHE A 269 6.72 -8.74 14.47
C PHE A 269 7.33 -7.40 14.93
N VAL A 270 6.59 -6.59 15.68
CA VAL A 270 7.06 -5.26 16.09
C VAL A 270 6.86 -5.04 17.61
N ALA A 271 7.68 -4.17 18.18
CA ALA A 271 7.50 -3.76 19.57
C ALA A 271 6.21 -2.96 19.76
N GLU A 272 5.66 -2.94 20.99
CA GLU A 272 4.38 -2.35 21.37
C GLU A 272 4.14 -0.95 20.80
N LYS A 273 5.14 -0.08 20.89
CA LYS A 273 5.06 1.31 20.39
C LYS A 273 4.86 1.47 18.89
N TYR A 274 5.05 0.40 18.11
CA TYR A 274 4.89 0.40 16.66
C TYR A 274 3.66 -0.37 16.21
N LYS A 275 2.92 -0.99 17.11
CA LYS A 275 1.74 -1.79 16.78
C LYS A 275 0.63 -0.94 16.16
N MET A 276 -0.03 -1.54 15.19
CA MET A 276 -1.27 -1.00 14.64
C MET A 276 -2.38 -1.12 15.70
N SER A 277 -3.15 -0.05 15.85
CA SER A 277 -4.35 -0.05 16.69
C SER A 277 -5.56 0.20 15.78
N VAL A 278 -6.36 -0.85 15.58
CA VAL A 278 -7.51 -0.82 14.67
C VAL A 278 -8.78 -1.06 15.43
N ILE A 279 -9.72 -0.12 15.33
CA ILE A 279 -11.05 -0.21 15.90
C ILE A 279 -12.06 -0.15 14.75
N TYR A 280 -12.66 -1.28 14.40
CA TYR A 280 -13.63 -1.37 13.30
C TYR A 280 -14.98 -0.73 13.66
N LYS A 281 -15.45 -0.95 14.88
CA LYS A 281 -16.68 -0.38 15.42
C LYS A 281 -16.55 -0.24 16.92
N SER A 282 -16.94 0.89 17.45
CA SER A 282 -17.02 1.04 18.91
C SER A 282 -18.08 0.11 19.45
N ASN A 283 -17.69 -0.78 20.36
CA ASN A 283 -18.60 -1.66 21.09
C ASN A 283 -19.18 -0.98 22.35
N LEU A 284 -18.84 0.31 22.55
CA LEU A 284 -19.34 1.06 23.70
C LEU A 284 -20.84 1.32 23.54
N THR A 285 -21.59 0.97 24.56
CA THR A 285 -22.97 1.43 24.72
C THR A 285 -22.98 2.95 24.95
N LYS A 286 -24.13 3.60 24.73
CA LYS A 286 -24.26 5.04 25.02
C LYS A 286 -23.96 5.38 26.48
N ALA A 287 -24.28 4.49 27.43
CA ALA A 287 -23.96 4.64 28.84
C ALA A 287 -22.45 4.61 29.08
N GLN A 288 -21.76 3.61 28.55
CA GLN A 288 -20.29 3.53 28.65
C GLN A 288 -19.59 4.71 27.97
N ALA A 289 -20.11 5.18 26.82
CA ALA A 289 -19.58 6.36 26.16
C ALA A 289 -19.80 7.65 26.96
N LYS A 290 -20.89 7.75 27.76
CA LYS A 290 -21.12 8.85 28.68
C LYS A 290 -20.05 8.91 29.77
N ASP A 291 -19.67 7.76 30.33
CA ASP A 291 -18.69 7.66 31.39
C ASP A 291 -17.25 7.88 30.92
N LEU A 292 -16.89 7.30 29.76
CA LEU A 292 -15.55 7.36 29.19
C LEU A 292 -15.26 8.65 28.40
N TYR A 293 -16.28 9.21 27.78
CA TYR A 293 -16.18 10.39 26.91
C TYR A 293 -17.32 11.39 27.18
N PRO A 294 -17.39 11.97 28.40
CA PRO A 294 -18.52 12.82 28.82
C PRO A 294 -18.72 14.04 27.92
N GLU A 295 -17.62 14.69 27.48
CA GLU A 295 -17.70 15.82 26.56
C GLU A 295 -18.30 15.45 25.21
N TRP A 296 -17.89 14.30 24.64
CA TRP A 296 -18.47 13.80 23.41
C TRP A 296 -19.96 13.50 23.58
N TYR A 297 -20.34 12.86 24.70
CA TYR A 297 -21.73 12.51 24.99
C TYR A 297 -22.59 13.77 25.13
N GLN A 298 -22.12 14.76 25.89
CA GLN A 298 -22.79 16.03 26.06
C GLN A 298 -23.07 16.70 24.70
N ARG A 299 -22.05 16.85 23.87
CA ARG A 299 -22.15 17.55 22.58
C ARG A 299 -22.97 16.80 21.55
N ARG A 300 -22.88 15.47 21.51
CA ARG A 300 -23.46 14.64 20.44
C ARG A 300 -24.83 14.08 20.77
N VAL A 301 -25.02 13.70 22.03
CA VAL A 301 -26.24 13.02 22.46
C VAL A 301 -27.18 13.99 23.15
N VAL A 302 -26.70 14.82 24.08
CA VAL A 302 -27.53 15.75 24.83
C VAL A 302 -27.85 17.01 24.02
N GLU A 303 -26.84 17.65 23.44
CA GLU A 303 -27.00 18.90 22.69
C GLU A 303 -27.38 18.68 21.22
N GLY A 304 -27.29 17.44 20.74
CA GLY A 304 -27.61 17.09 19.36
C GLY A 304 -26.73 17.78 18.29
N LYS A 305 -25.59 18.34 18.70
CA LYS A 305 -24.71 19.07 17.78
C LYS A 305 -24.13 18.14 16.72
N GLU A 306 -24.42 18.39 15.46
CA GLU A 306 -23.82 17.66 14.36
C GLU A 306 -22.30 17.83 14.30
N LYS A 307 -21.62 16.85 13.70
CA LYS A 307 -20.18 16.95 13.43
C LYS A 307 -19.94 18.08 12.43
N LYS A 308 -19.39 19.21 12.90
CA LYS A 308 -19.05 20.32 12.02
C LYS A 308 -18.08 19.87 10.93
N ARG A 309 -18.43 20.15 9.68
CA ARG A 309 -17.58 19.86 8.52
C ARG A 309 -16.59 21.03 8.36
N TRP A 310 -15.31 20.77 8.63
CA TRP A 310 -14.24 21.77 8.60
C TRP A 310 -13.98 22.42 7.23
N TYR A 311 -14.48 21.85 6.15
CA TYR A 311 -14.38 22.43 4.82
C TYR A 311 -15.49 23.46 4.52
N CYS A 312 -16.45 23.61 5.39
CA CYS A 312 -17.42 24.70 5.29
C CYS A 312 -16.80 25.99 5.84
N LYS A 313 -16.60 26.99 5.00
CA LYS A 313 -16.01 28.29 5.38
C LYS A 313 -16.72 28.93 6.57
N GLU A 314 -18.05 28.84 6.61
CA GLU A 314 -18.88 29.36 7.70
C GLU A 314 -18.63 28.66 9.02
N ASN A 315 -18.48 27.33 9.02
CA ASN A 315 -18.17 26.57 10.23
C ASN A 315 -16.77 26.88 10.75
N LEU A 316 -15.81 27.06 9.85
CA LEU A 316 -14.45 27.45 10.21
C LEU A 316 -14.42 28.86 10.79
N TYR A 317 -15.10 29.81 10.14
CA TYR A 317 -15.22 31.19 10.59
C TYR A 317 -15.88 31.28 11.98
N THR A 318 -17.02 30.62 12.17
CA THR A 318 -17.72 30.56 13.47
C THR A 318 -16.86 29.96 14.56
N TRP A 319 -16.08 28.91 14.27
CA TRP A 319 -15.16 28.30 15.23
C TRP A 319 -14.03 29.27 15.62
N TRP A 320 -13.44 29.97 14.65
CA TRP A 320 -12.43 30.98 14.90
C TRP A 320 -12.99 32.17 15.71
N LEU A 321 -14.15 32.65 15.36
CA LEU A 321 -14.81 33.76 16.06
C LEU A 321 -15.07 33.39 17.51
N ASN A 322 -15.66 32.22 17.78
CA ASN A 322 -15.93 31.77 19.14
C ASN A 322 -14.64 31.63 19.97
N ARG A 323 -13.59 31.06 19.36
CA ARG A 323 -12.30 30.88 20.04
C ARG A 323 -11.63 32.21 20.37
N ILE A 324 -11.75 33.21 19.51
CA ILE A 324 -11.17 34.52 19.74
C ILE A 324 -11.96 35.27 20.83
N THR A 325 -13.28 35.17 20.82
CA THR A 325 -14.14 35.84 21.83
C THR A 325 -14.05 35.16 23.21
N GLU A 326 -13.84 33.84 23.27
CA GLU A 326 -13.77 33.11 24.55
C GLU A 326 -12.36 33.10 25.15
N GLU A 327 -11.30 32.98 24.34
CA GLU A 327 -9.93 32.76 24.84
C GLU A 327 -9.02 34.01 24.78
N THR A 328 -9.32 34.98 23.94
CA THR A 328 -8.44 36.16 23.74
C THR A 328 -9.24 37.46 23.53
N GLN A 329 -9.34 38.25 24.58
CA GLN A 329 -9.91 39.59 24.47
C GLN A 329 -8.94 40.60 23.82
N VAL A 330 -7.64 40.30 23.75
CA VAL A 330 -6.60 41.17 23.21
C VAL A 330 -5.54 40.37 22.50
N GLY A 331 -5.24 40.66 21.25
CA GLY A 331 -4.13 40.06 20.52
C GLY A 331 -4.20 40.21 19.01
N HIS A 332 -3.08 39.97 18.35
CA HIS A 332 -2.94 40.17 16.88
C HIS A 332 -3.99 39.41 16.05
N ARG A 333 -4.41 38.24 16.51
CA ARG A 333 -5.44 37.42 15.85
C ARG A 333 -6.84 38.02 15.93
N TYR A 334 -7.14 38.80 16.97
CA TYR A 334 -8.40 39.52 17.11
C TYR A 334 -8.52 40.62 16.08
N TYR A 335 -7.44 41.39 15.85
CA TYR A 335 -7.43 42.50 14.88
C TYR A 335 -7.39 42.02 13.41
N CYS A 336 -6.95 40.83 13.12
CA CYS A 336 -6.94 40.27 11.76
C CYS A 336 -8.34 39.77 11.30
N LEU A 337 -9.33 39.70 12.19
CA LEU A 337 -10.67 39.17 11.91
C LEU A 337 -11.77 40.19 11.99
N MET A 338 -11.48 41.39 12.55
CA MET A 338 -12.35 42.58 12.52
C MET A 338 -12.03 43.43 11.30
#